data_ab708e5e4ab18cbe9134cb4ff4f4a422
#
_entry.id   ab708e5e4ab18cbe9134cb4ff4f4a422
#
_cell.length_a   1.000
_cell.length_b   1.000
_cell.length_c   1.000
_cell.angle_alpha   90.00
_cell.angle_beta   90.00
_cell.angle_gamma   90.00
#
_symmetry.space_group_name_H-M   'P 1'
#
loop_
_entity.id
_entity.type
_entity.pdbx_description
1 polymer ?
#
loop_
_entity_poly.entity_id
_entity_poly.type
_entity_poly.pdbx_seq_one_letter_code
_entity_poly.pdbx_strand_id
1 'polypeptide(L)'
;MANQTEMGVLAKSYIDKGELVPDEVTNGIVKERLAQDDIKETGFLLDGYRRTIEQAHALDQTLSDLGITLEGVINIEVNPESLLERLSGRFICRTCGATYHKVFNPTKVEGTCDNCQGHDFYQREDDKPETVKRRLDVNIAQGEPIIEFYRSKGLVHDIQGNQDINDVFSDIEKVLSNLK
;
A
#
# COMPACT_ATOMS: atom_id res chain seq x y z
N MET A 1 -7.80 14.49 2.01
CA MET A 1 -8.71 14.86 3.12
C MET A 1 -8.21 16.07 3.89
N ALA A 2 -6.93 16.13 4.27
CA ALA A 2 -6.40 17.33 4.95
C ALA A 2 -6.56 18.63 4.15
N ASN A 3 -6.39 18.58 2.83
CA ASN A 3 -6.43 19.77 1.95
C ASN A 3 -7.83 20.11 1.42
N GLN A 4 -8.89 19.41 1.85
CA GLN A 4 -10.29 19.66 1.45
C GLN A 4 -10.50 19.82 -0.07
N THR A 5 -9.74 19.07 -0.90
CA THR A 5 -9.97 19.04 -2.34
C THR A 5 -11.37 18.50 -2.63
N GLU A 6 -11.93 18.88 -3.78
CA GLU A 6 -13.28 18.49 -4.19
C GLU A 6 -13.44 16.95 -4.19
N MET A 7 -12.49 16.25 -4.79
CA MET A 7 -12.45 14.77 -4.78
C MET A 7 -12.21 14.19 -3.38
N GLY A 8 -11.40 14.85 -2.54
CA GLY A 8 -11.17 14.44 -1.14
C GLY A 8 -12.42 14.55 -0.27
N VAL A 9 -13.23 15.59 -0.47
CA VAL A 9 -14.53 15.76 0.21
C VAL A 9 -15.53 14.69 -0.25
N LEU A 10 -15.56 14.41 -1.56
CA LEU A 10 -16.42 13.40 -2.15
C LEU A 10 -16.05 11.99 -1.63
N ALA A 11 -14.75 11.63 -1.62
CA ALA A 11 -14.29 10.38 -1.06
C ALA A 11 -14.68 10.22 0.42
N LYS A 12 -14.54 11.28 1.20
CA LYS A 12 -14.95 11.29 2.61
C LYS A 12 -16.43 10.96 2.78
N SER A 13 -17.30 11.46 1.90
CA SER A 13 -18.73 11.19 1.96
C SER A 13 -19.10 9.70 1.79
N TYR A 14 -18.34 8.95 0.99
CA TYR A 14 -18.47 7.49 0.87
C TYR A 14 -17.96 6.77 2.12
N ILE A 15 -16.78 7.17 2.61
CA ILE A 15 -16.17 6.58 3.80
C ILE A 15 -17.06 6.75 5.03
N ASP A 16 -17.61 7.96 5.23
CA ASP A 16 -18.48 8.27 6.38
C ASP A 16 -19.77 7.43 6.37
N LYS A 17 -20.20 6.95 5.18
CA LYS A 17 -21.35 6.04 5.03
C LYS A 17 -20.96 4.57 5.12
N GLY A 18 -19.67 4.25 5.21
CA GLY A 18 -19.17 2.88 5.14
C GLY A 18 -19.22 2.26 3.74
N GLU A 19 -19.36 3.08 2.71
CA GLU A 19 -19.40 2.68 1.30
C GLU A 19 -17.98 2.63 0.71
N LEU A 20 -17.79 1.81 -0.34
CA LEU A 20 -16.54 1.82 -1.11
C LEU A 20 -16.46 3.11 -1.92
N VAL A 21 -15.27 3.73 -1.91
CA VAL A 21 -15.00 4.90 -2.76
C VAL A 21 -14.91 4.42 -4.20
N PRO A 22 -15.69 4.98 -5.14
CA PRO A 22 -15.61 4.61 -6.56
C PRO A 22 -14.23 4.87 -7.16
N ASP A 23 -13.82 4.05 -8.14
CA ASP A 23 -12.53 4.19 -8.82
C ASP A 23 -12.33 5.57 -9.46
N GLU A 24 -13.38 6.15 -10.00
CA GLU A 24 -13.35 7.50 -10.60
C GLU A 24 -12.92 8.57 -9.59
N VAL A 25 -13.42 8.47 -8.35
CA VAL A 25 -13.06 9.39 -7.27
C VAL A 25 -11.63 9.17 -6.82
N THR A 26 -11.22 7.90 -6.68
CA THR A 26 -9.85 7.54 -6.31
C THR A 26 -8.86 8.00 -7.39
N ASN A 27 -9.16 7.76 -8.66
CA ASN A 27 -8.36 8.21 -9.80
C ASN A 27 -8.27 9.74 -9.86
N GLY A 28 -9.39 10.45 -9.57
CA GLY A 28 -9.42 11.91 -9.49
C GLY A 28 -8.48 12.45 -8.42
N ILE A 29 -8.47 11.87 -7.22
CA ILE A 29 -7.56 12.25 -6.13
C ILE A 29 -6.09 12.07 -6.55
N VAL A 30 -5.77 10.94 -7.19
CA VAL A 30 -4.40 10.68 -7.66
C VAL A 30 -4.01 11.67 -8.75
N LYS A 31 -4.88 11.95 -9.70
CA LYS A 31 -4.64 12.94 -10.77
C LYS A 31 -4.41 14.34 -10.19
N GLU A 32 -5.23 14.79 -9.24
CA GLU A 32 -5.05 16.08 -8.55
C GLU A 32 -3.70 16.14 -7.82
N ARG A 33 -3.28 15.04 -7.18
CA ARG A 33 -2.00 14.99 -6.47
C ARG A 33 -0.80 14.99 -7.42
N LEU A 34 -0.85 14.22 -8.48
CA LEU A 34 0.23 14.12 -9.47
C LEU A 34 0.41 15.41 -10.29
N ALA A 35 -0.62 16.25 -10.37
CA ALA A 35 -0.55 17.53 -11.06
C ALA A 35 0.12 18.65 -10.24
N GLN A 36 0.45 18.43 -8.96
CA GLN A 36 1.07 19.44 -8.10
C GLN A 36 2.55 19.64 -8.47
N ASP A 37 3.04 20.87 -8.31
CA ASP A 37 4.38 21.25 -8.76
C ASP A 37 5.51 20.50 -8.04
N ASP A 38 5.33 20.16 -6.75
CA ASP A 38 6.31 19.39 -5.98
C ASP A 38 6.57 17.99 -6.57
N ILE A 39 5.59 17.40 -7.24
CA ILE A 39 5.76 16.09 -7.92
C ILE A 39 6.77 16.19 -9.08
N LYS A 40 6.81 17.31 -9.78
CA LYS A 40 7.76 17.51 -10.88
C LYS A 40 9.21 17.61 -10.39
N GLU A 41 9.39 18.09 -9.16
CA GLU A 41 10.71 18.28 -8.55
C GLU A 41 11.21 17.04 -7.80
N THR A 42 10.31 16.37 -7.08
CA THR A 42 10.68 15.30 -6.15
C THR A 42 10.26 13.90 -6.59
N GLY A 43 9.44 13.79 -7.65
CA GLY A 43 8.83 12.53 -8.06
C GLY A 43 7.69 12.08 -7.16
N PHE A 44 7.25 10.84 -7.32
CA PHE A 44 6.15 10.26 -6.54
C PHE A 44 6.35 8.77 -6.27
N LEU A 45 5.75 8.30 -5.19
CA LEU A 45 5.57 6.90 -4.86
C LEU A 45 4.09 6.65 -4.60
N LEU A 46 3.52 5.66 -5.27
CA LEU A 46 2.16 5.20 -5.04
C LEU A 46 2.20 3.84 -4.33
N ASP A 47 1.67 3.80 -3.12
CA ASP A 47 1.51 2.57 -2.33
C ASP A 47 0.02 2.25 -2.16
N GLY A 48 -0.36 1.00 -2.47
CA GLY A 48 -1.74 0.53 -2.35
C GLY A 48 -2.73 1.11 -3.36
N TYR A 49 -2.30 1.96 -4.30
CA TYR A 49 -3.09 2.38 -5.46
C TYR A 49 -2.86 1.40 -6.61
N ARG A 50 -3.87 1.26 -7.48
CA ARG A 50 -4.01 0.25 -8.54
C ARG A 50 -4.34 -1.13 -7.96
N ARG A 51 -5.59 -1.25 -7.58
CA ARG A 51 -6.18 -2.53 -7.18
C ARG A 51 -6.97 -3.19 -8.30
N THR A 52 -7.17 -2.47 -9.41
CA THR A 52 -7.86 -2.95 -10.62
C THR A 52 -7.07 -2.57 -11.86
N ILE A 53 -7.28 -3.32 -12.95
CA ILE A 53 -6.63 -3.03 -14.23
C ILE A 53 -7.14 -1.69 -14.81
N GLU A 54 -8.37 -1.33 -14.54
CA GLU A 54 -8.97 -0.05 -14.92
C GLU A 54 -8.24 1.12 -14.27
N GLN A 55 -7.88 1.00 -12.99
CA GLN A 55 -7.05 1.99 -12.30
C GLN A 55 -5.64 2.08 -12.91
N ALA A 56 -5.06 0.96 -13.37
CA ALA A 56 -3.76 0.96 -14.03
C ALA A 56 -3.81 1.74 -15.36
N HIS A 57 -4.83 1.51 -16.17
CA HIS A 57 -5.05 2.28 -17.40
C HIS A 57 -5.29 3.78 -17.14
N ALA A 58 -6.10 4.10 -16.12
CA ALA A 58 -6.38 5.48 -15.74
C ALA A 58 -5.11 6.21 -15.27
N LEU A 59 -4.21 5.52 -14.55
CA LEU A 59 -2.91 6.09 -14.18
C LEU A 59 -2.04 6.36 -15.39
N ASP A 60 -1.90 5.42 -16.30
CA ASP A 60 -1.12 5.59 -17.52
C ASP A 60 -1.60 6.79 -18.33
N GLN A 61 -2.91 6.94 -18.50
CA GLN A 61 -3.49 8.09 -19.17
C GLN A 61 -3.19 9.39 -18.43
N THR A 62 -3.33 9.39 -17.10
CA THR A 62 -3.02 10.56 -16.27
C THR A 62 -1.56 10.99 -16.38
N LEU A 63 -0.63 10.03 -16.31
CA LEU A 63 0.80 10.30 -16.45
C LEU A 63 1.14 10.84 -17.84
N SER A 64 0.54 10.26 -18.89
CA SER A 64 0.68 10.74 -20.26
C SER A 64 0.19 12.19 -20.42
N ASP A 65 -0.99 12.50 -19.87
CA ASP A 65 -1.58 13.85 -19.90
C ASP A 65 -0.70 14.88 -19.20
N LEU A 66 -0.01 14.48 -18.12
CA LEU A 66 0.88 15.32 -17.33
C LEU A 66 2.32 15.37 -17.85
N GLY A 67 2.66 14.56 -18.85
CA GLY A 67 4.03 14.41 -19.36
C GLY A 67 4.99 13.80 -18.34
N ILE A 68 4.49 12.94 -17.45
CA ILE A 68 5.27 12.25 -16.41
C ILE A 68 5.49 10.80 -16.84
N THR A 69 6.69 10.29 -16.63
CA THR A 69 7.04 8.88 -16.92
C THR A 69 6.97 8.06 -15.64
N LEU A 70 6.38 6.86 -15.71
CA LEU A 70 6.49 5.86 -14.66
C LEU A 70 7.82 5.12 -14.85
N GLU A 71 8.74 5.27 -13.92
CA GLU A 71 10.11 4.73 -14.02
C GLU A 71 10.16 3.25 -13.68
N GLY A 72 9.32 2.77 -12.73
CA GLY A 72 9.30 1.38 -12.35
C GLY A 72 8.12 1.01 -11.47
N VAL A 73 7.88 -0.29 -11.37
CA VAL A 73 6.89 -0.93 -10.49
C VAL A 73 7.64 -1.97 -9.66
N ILE A 74 7.70 -1.77 -8.37
CA ILE A 74 8.30 -2.72 -7.44
C ILE A 74 7.23 -3.72 -7.01
N ASN A 75 7.44 -4.98 -7.35
CA ASN A 75 6.60 -6.10 -6.94
C ASN A 75 7.31 -6.86 -5.82
N ILE A 76 6.80 -6.76 -4.59
CA ILE A 76 7.35 -7.49 -3.44
C ILE A 76 6.62 -8.82 -3.31
N GLU A 77 7.28 -9.89 -3.71
CA GLU A 77 6.72 -11.25 -3.70
C GLU A 77 6.85 -11.88 -2.32
N VAL A 78 5.72 -12.17 -1.69
CA VAL A 78 5.63 -12.88 -0.41
C VAL A 78 4.68 -14.05 -0.56
N ASN A 79 5.05 -15.24 -0.06
CA ASN A 79 4.14 -16.36 -0.13
C ASN A 79 2.88 -16.12 0.74
N PRO A 80 1.71 -16.65 0.32
CA PRO A 80 0.43 -16.41 1.01
C PRO A 80 0.43 -16.85 2.48
N GLU A 81 1.14 -17.92 2.81
CA GLU A 81 1.23 -18.46 4.17
C GLU A 81 1.97 -17.48 5.10
N SER A 82 3.11 -16.95 4.66
CA SER A 82 3.84 -15.90 5.40
C SER A 82 3.02 -14.62 5.55
N LEU A 83 2.25 -14.23 4.52
CA LEU A 83 1.35 -13.08 4.59
C LEU A 83 0.23 -13.32 5.60
N LEU A 84 -0.36 -14.50 5.61
CA LEU A 84 -1.39 -14.86 6.58
C LEU A 84 -0.85 -14.74 8.01
N GLU A 85 0.32 -15.29 8.28
CA GLU A 85 0.97 -15.22 9.60
C GLU A 85 1.27 -13.75 9.99
N ARG A 86 1.90 -12.99 9.09
CA ARG A 86 2.26 -11.58 9.33
C ARG A 86 1.04 -10.69 9.60
N LEU A 87 -0.06 -10.88 8.89
CA LEU A 87 -1.26 -10.07 9.07
C LEU A 87 -2.07 -10.48 10.29
N SER A 88 -2.23 -11.78 10.53
CA SER A 88 -3.01 -12.29 11.67
C SER A 88 -2.32 -12.13 13.03
N GLY A 89 -1.00 -11.94 13.04
CA GLY A 89 -0.23 -11.69 14.26
C GLY A 89 -0.11 -10.20 14.65
N ARG A 90 -0.63 -9.27 13.83
CA ARG A 90 -0.56 -7.83 14.08
C ARG A 90 -1.46 -7.40 15.23
N PHE A 91 -0.94 -6.47 16.06
CA PHE A 91 -1.73 -5.76 17.07
C PHE A 91 -1.26 -4.31 17.19
N ILE A 92 -2.13 -3.44 17.66
CA ILE A 92 -1.94 -2.00 17.61
C ILE A 92 -2.21 -1.40 18.99
N CYS A 93 -1.32 -0.53 19.45
CA CYS A 93 -1.56 0.25 20.66
C CYS A 93 -2.69 1.24 20.43
N ARG A 94 -3.75 1.15 21.22
CA ARG A 94 -4.92 2.03 21.09
C ARG A 94 -4.62 3.49 21.43
N THR A 95 -3.62 3.72 22.27
CA THR A 95 -3.25 5.07 22.75
C THR A 95 -2.48 5.86 21.70
N CYS A 96 -1.48 5.26 21.02
CA CYS A 96 -0.59 5.99 20.12
C CYS A 96 -0.54 5.47 18.68
N GLY A 97 -1.26 4.38 18.37
CA GLY A 97 -1.29 3.79 17.03
C GLY A 97 -0.04 2.98 16.65
N ALA A 98 0.93 2.81 17.56
CA ALA A 98 2.12 2.00 17.29
C ALA A 98 1.72 0.56 16.98
N THR A 99 2.31 0.01 15.91
CA THR A 99 2.00 -1.32 15.39
C THR A 99 3.07 -2.31 15.82
N TYR A 100 2.62 -3.46 16.32
CA TYR A 100 3.44 -4.57 16.76
C TYR A 100 3.00 -5.88 16.10
N HIS A 101 3.83 -6.90 16.26
CA HIS A 101 3.51 -8.25 15.81
C HIS A 101 3.94 -9.27 16.89
N LYS A 102 3.10 -10.28 17.11
CA LYS A 102 3.33 -11.27 18.17
C LYS A 102 4.66 -12.00 18.07
N VAL A 103 5.17 -12.20 16.84
CA VAL A 103 6.42 -12.93 16.56
C VAL A 103 7.49 -12.01 15.98
N PHE A 104 7.18 -11.26 14.93
CA PHE A 104 8.19 -10.52 14.15
C PHE A 104 8.58 -9.16 14.72
N ASN A 105 7.73 -8.55 15.53
CA ASN A 105 7.99 -7.27 16.18
C ASN A 105 7.22 -7.18 17.51
N PRO A 106 7.55 -8.03 18.51
CA PRO A 106 6.88 -7.98 19.80
C PRO A 106 7.27 -6.71 20.57
N THR A 107 6.45 -6.33 21.55
CA THR A 107 6.83 -5.30 22.52
C THR A 107 8.02 -5.76 23.36
N LYS A 108 8.94 -4.87 23.71
CA LYS A 108 10.13 -5.18 24.55
C LYS A 108 9.74 -5.71 25.92
N VAL A 109 8.65 -5.17 26.47
CA VAL A 109 8.02 -5.64 27.70
C VAL A 109 6.60 -6.09 27.32
N GLU A 110 6.26 -7.33 27.61
CA GLU A 110 4.96 -7.89 27.28
C GLU A 110 3.82 -7.02 27.82
N GLY A 111 2.84 -6.71 26.96
CA GLY A 111 1.69 -5.89 27.30
C GLY A 111 1.98 -4.40 27.51
N THR A 112 3.20 -3.91 27.21
CA THR A 112 3.57 -2.50 27.36
C THR A 112 4.03 -1.93 26.02
N CYS A 113 3.42 -0.85 25.58
CA CYS A 113 3.81 -0.17 24.34
C CYS A 113 5.18 0.50 24.48
N ASP A 114 6.12 0.20 23.60
CA ASP A 114 7.48 0.76 23.62
C ASP A 114 7.49 2.26 23.35
N ASN A 115 6.46 2.78 22.66
CA ASN A 115 6.40 4.17 22.26
C ASN A 115 5.74 5.08 23.31
N CYS A 116 4.64 4.66 23.93
CA CYS A 116 3.86 5.51 24.85
C CYS A 116 3.65 4.90 26.25
N GLN A 117 4.21 3.71 26.51
CA GLN A 117 4.06 2.96 27.75
C GLN A 117 2.61 2.56 28.09
N GLY A 118 1.67 2.70 27.12
CA GLY A 118 0.28 2.28 27.29
C GLY A 118 0.16 0.75 27.27
N HIS A 119 -0.92 0.24 27.88
CA HIS A 119 -1.19 -1.20 28.01
C HIS A 119 -2.44 -1.66 27.24
N ASP A 120 -3.13 -0.75 26.55
CA ASP A 120 -4.35 -1.06 25.80
C ASP A 120 -3.99 -1.33 24.34
N PHE A 121 -4.16 -2.58 23.91
CA PHE A 121 -3.91 -3.04 22.56
C PHE A 121 -5.17 -3.63 21.95
N TYR A 122 -5.27 -3.56 20.63
CA TYR A 122 -6.33 -4.21 19.88
C TYR A 122 -5.80 -4.83 18.60
N GLN A 123 -6.50 -5.83 18.13
CA GLN A 123 -6.35 -6.38 16.79
C GLN A 123 -7.50 -5.87 15.93
N ARG A 124 -7.23 -5.53 14.68
CA ARG A 124 -8.27 -5.12 13.74
C ARG A 124 -9.16 -6.30 13.38
N GLU A 125 -10.44 -6.03 13.12
CA GLU A 125 -11.38 -7.08 12.68
C GLU A 125 -10.96 -7.73 11.35
N ASP A 126 -10.32 -6.96 10.47
CA ASP A 126 -9.81 -7.42 9.19
C ASP A 126 -8.46 -8.16 9.26
N ASP A 127 -7.85 -8.29 10.45
CA ASP A 127 -6.66 -9.09 10.72
C ASP A 127 -6.99 -10.51 11.27
N LYS A 128 -8.27 -10.86 11.40
CA LYS A 128 -8.68 -12.23 11.74
C LYS A 128 -8.28 -13.19 10.61
N PRO A 129 -7.73 -14.39 10.92
CA PRO A 129 -7.17 -15.29 9.90
C PRO A 129 -8.10 -15.57 8.73
N GLU A 130 -9.39 -15.79 8.99
CA GLU A 130 -10.40 -16.07 7.95
C GLU A 130 -10.62 -14.86 7.03
N THR A 131 -10.64 -13.66 7.61
CA THR A 131 -10.78 -12.41 6.84
C THR A 131 -9.53 -12.11 6.04
N VAL A 132 -8.34 -12.32 6.64
CA VAL A 132 -7.04 -12.18 5.96
C VAL A 132 -6.96 -13.12 4.77
N LYS A 133 -7.29 -14.40 4.95
CA LYS A 133 -7.25 -15.38 3.84
C LYS A 133 -8.11 -14.92 2.65
N ARG A 134 -9.36 -14.54 2.92
CA ARG A 134 -10.26 -14.04 1.86
C ARG A 134 -9.70 -12.79 1.16
N ARG A 135 -9.12 -11.88 1.92
CA ARG A 135 -8.46 -10.67 1.37
C ARG A 135 -7.27 -11.02 0.50
N LEU A 136 -6.45 -11.97 0.91
CA LEU A 136 -5.30 -12.43 0.13
C LEU A 136 -5.74 -13.05 -1.19
N ASP A 137 -6.72 -13.94 -1.17
CA ASP A 137 -7.25 -14.57 -2.39
C ASP A 137 -7.74 -13.51 -3.39
N VAL A 138 -8.49 -12.51 -2.92
CA VAL A 138 -8.98 -11.41 -3.77
C VAL A 138 -7.81 -10.55 -4.27
N ASN A 139 -6.88 -10.18 -3.40
CA ASN A 139 -5.75 -9.31 -3.77
C ASN A 139 -4.81 -9.98 -4.78
N ILE A 140 -4.56 -11.28 -4.65
CA ILE A 140 -3.74 -12.04 -5.60
C ILE A 140 -4.45 -12.06 -6.97
N ALA A 141 -5.73 -12.44 -7.00
CA ALA A 141 -6.49 -12.50 -8.25
C ALA A 141 -6.60 -11.14 -8.97
N GLN A 142 -6.66 -10.04 -8.23
CA GLN A 142 -6.70 -8.69 -8.79
C GLN A 142 -5.30 -8.15 -9.12
N GLY A 143 -4.28 -8.56 -8.39
CA GLY A 143 -2.91 -8.08 -8.55
C GLY A 143 -2.19 -8.66 -9.76
N GLU A 144 -2.40 -9.95 -10.05
CA GLU A 144 -1.75 -10.63 -11.18
C GLU A 144 -1.96 -9.91 -12.54
N PRO A 145 -3.17 -9.52 -12.94
CA PRO A 145 -3.37 -8.80 -14.20
C PRO A 145 -2.64 -7.45 -14.25
N ILE A 146 -2.54 -6.76 -13.11
CA ILE A 146 -1.86 -5.47 -13.02
C ILE A 146 -0.34 -5.65 -13.18
N ILE A 147 0.23 -6.64 -12.49
CA ILE A 147 1.65 -6.96 -12.58
C ILE A 147 1.99 -7.34 -14.02
N GLU A 148 1.19 -8.20 -14.67
CA GLU A 148 1.40 -8.62 -16.05
C GLU A 148 1.30 -7.45 -17.04
N PHE A 149 0.36 -6.53 -16.82
CA PHE A 149 0.23 -5.30 -17.62
C PHE A 149 1.51 -4.46 -17.59
N TYR A 150 2.11 -4.24 -16.39
CA TYR A 150 3.37 -3.50 -16.30
C TYR A 150 4.59 -4.32 -16.68
N ARG A 151 4.55 -5.65 -16.52
CA ARG A 151 5.59 -6.56 -16.98
C ARG A 151 5.71 -6.55 -18.50
N SER A 152 4.59 -6.50 -19.21
CA SER A 152 4.60 -6.35 -20.69
C SER A 152 5.21 -5.04 -21.17
N LYS A 153 5.31 -4.02 -20.30
CA LYS A 153 5.97 -2.74 -20.55
C LYS A 153 7.44 -2.72 -20.11
N GLY A 154 7.95 -3.80 -19.51
CA GLY A 154 9.31 -3.87 -18.99
C GLY A 154 9.56 -3.04 -17.73
N LEU A 155 8.50 -2.68 -16.98
CA LEU A 155 8.59 -1.79 -15.82
C LEU A 155 8.63 -2.53 -14.48
N VAL A 156 8.39 -3.86 -14.44
CA VAL A 156 8.27 -4.60 -13.17
C VAL A 156 9.66 -5.06 -12.70
N HIS A 157 9.92 -4.79 -11.43
CA HIS A 157 11.08 -5.27 -10.69
C HIS A 157 10.60 -6.13 -9.52
N ASP A 158 10.84 -7.44 -9.60
CA ASP A 158 10.44 -8.40 -8.59
C ASP A 158 11.45 -8.42 -7.44
N ILE A 159 10.97 -8.27 -6.20
CA ILE A 159 11.76 -8.29 -4.96
C ILE A 159 11.27 -9.46 -4.10
N GLN A 160 12.19 -10.28 -3.62
CA GLN A 160 11.87 -11.36 -2.69
C GLN A 160 11.48 -10.80 -1.31
N GLY A 161 10.21 -10.95 -0.92
CA GLY A 161 9.69 -10.42 0.35
C GLY A 161 9.74 -11.41 1.53
N ASN A 162 10.17 -12.67 1.30
CA ASN A 162 10.30 -13.68 2.36
C ASN A 162 11.71 -13.66 3.00
N GLN A 163 12.28 -12.49 3.17
CA GLN A 163 13.58 -12.27 3.81
C GLN A 163 13.47 -11.21 4.91
N ASP A 164 14.57 -10.85 5.55
CA ASP A 164 14.60 -9.79 6.56
C ASP A 164 14.21 -8.45 5.95
N ILE A 165 13.56 -7.59 6.73
CA ILE A 165 13.07 -6.30 6.27
C ILE A 165 14.20 -5.39 5.74
N ASN A 166 15.39 -5.48 6.32
CA ASN A 166 16.55 -4.69 5.87
C ASN A 166 17.09 -5.20 4.54
N ASP A 167 17.01 -6.51 4.28
CA ASP A 167 17.39 -7.11 3.00
C ASP A 167 16.40 -6.71 1.91
N VAL A 168 15.08 -6.74 2.19
CA VAL A 168 14.05 -6.21 1.28
C VAL A 168 14.33 -4.75 0.95
N PHE A 169 14.62 -3.94 1.97
CA PHE A 169 14.89 -2.51 1.78
C PHE A 169 16.15 -2.29 0.92
N SER A 170 17.23 -3.03 1.20
CA SER A 170 18.46 -2.96 0.41
C SER A 170 18.24 -3.33 -1.06
N ASP A 171 17.42 -4.35 -1.33
CA ASP A 171 17.10 -4.75 -2.70
C ASP A 171 16.25 -3.68 -3.41
N ILE A 172 15.31 -3.04 -2.71
CA ILE A 172 14.56 -1.90 -3.24
C ILE A 172 15.50 -0.74 -3.57
N GLU A 173 16.44 -0.38 -2.67
CA GLU A 173 17.41 0.69 -2.92
C GLU A 173 18.27 0.42 -4.16
N LYS A 174 18.70 -0.83 -4.38
CA LYS A 174 19.44 -1.22 -5.59
C LYS A 174 18.62 -1.01 -6.86
N VAL A 175 17.33 -1.39 -6.83
CA VAL A 175 16.44 -1.15 -7.97
C VAL A 175 16.30 0.35 -8.22
N LEU A 176 15.95 1.13 -7.21
CA LEU A 176 15.75 2.58 -7.33
C LEU A 176 17.02 3.31 -7.84
N SER A 177 18.20 2.85 -7.43
CA SER A 177 19.46 3.43 -7.88
C SER A 177 19.74 3.19 -9.38
N ASN A 178 19.09 2.20 -9.98
CA ASN A 178 19.22 1.85 -11.40
C ASN A 178 18.08 2.45 -12.26
N LEU A 179 17.01 2.94 -11.65
CA LEU A 179 15.94 3.69 -12.31
C LEU A 179 16.44 5.12 -12.54
N LYS A 180 16.68 5.48 -13.80
CA LYS A 180 17.10 6.83 -14.22
C LYS A 180 16.25 7.32 -15.36
#